data_e9e0470ac14c11c7b9bc9d263d8a96cd
#
_entry.id   e9e0470ac14c11c7b9bc9d263d8a96cd
#
_cell.length_a   1.000
_cell.length_b   1.000
_cell.length_c   1.000
_cell.angle_alpha   90.00
_cell.angle_beta   90.00
_cell.angle_gamma   90.00
#
_symmetry.space_group_name_H-M   'P 1'
#
loop_
_entity.id
_entity.type
_entity.pdbx_description
1 polymer ?
#
loop_
_entity_poly.entity_id
_entity_poly.type
_entity_poly.pdbx_seq_one_letter_code
_entity_poly.pdbx_strand_id
1 'polypeptide(L)'
;IMDGNGRWAQKRGLPRTAGHKVGAETFRRIATCCKNLGLDYLTVYAFSTENWKRSEDEISTIMRLFEAYLHEAIDTMERDQIRLKILGEQSRISPELRRLIERTDEISTHYQGFQANVCINYGGRDEIVHAARRFAADCVQGLKKPEELTEADFAHYLYTDGIPDPELIIRPSGEERISNFLLWQSAYAEFIFLDRLWPDFDRRDLWG
;
A
#
# COMPACT_ATOMS: atom_id res chain seq x y z
N ILE A 1 -8.10 2.96 0.25
CA ILE A 1 -8.17 1.46 0.39
C ILE A 1 -8.81 0.89 -0.88
N MET A 2 -8.14 -0.03 -1.59
CA MET A 2 -8.63 -0.61 -2.87
C MET A 2 -9.61 -1.78 -2.63
N ASP A 3 -10.84 -1.48 -2.21
CA ASP A 3 -11.84 -2.50 -1.86
C ASP A 3 -12.94 -2.67 -2.94
N GLY A 4 -13.56 -3.84 -2.96
CA GLY A 4 -14.68 -4.15 -3.85
C GLY A 4 -14.34 -4.91 -5.13
N ASN A 5 -13.06 -5.22 -5.41
CA ASN A 5 -12.63 -5.92 -6.63
C ASN A 5 -13.40 -7.23 -6.88
N GLY A 6 -13.49 -8.08 -5.87
CA GLY A 6 -14.22 -9.35 -5.98
C GLY A 6 -15.73 -9.17 -6.17
N ARG A 7 -16.35 -8.23 -5.45
CA ARG A 7 -17.78 -7.90 -5.59
C ARG A 7 -18.11 -7.34 -6.97
N TRP A 8 -17.21 -6.51 -7.51
CA TRP A 8 -17.32 -5.96 -8.85
C TRP A 8 -17.38 -7.06 -9.91
N ALA A 9 -16.48 -8.04 -9.83
CA ALA A 9 -16.45 -9.18 -10.74
C ALA A 9 -17.71 -10.06 -10.62
N GLN A 10 -18.10 -10.40 -9.38
CA GLN A 10 -19.29 -11.20 -9.11
C GLN A 10 -20.59 -10.57 -9.67
N LYS A 11 -20.76 -9.24 -9.52
CA LYS A 11 -21.90 -8.52 -10.12
C LYS A 11 -21.97 -8.62 -11.65
N ARG A 12 -20.87 -9.01 -12.30
CA ARG A 12 -20.76 -9.16 -13.77
C ARG A 12 -20.63 -10.61 -14.22
N GLY A 13 -20.85 -11.57 -13.31
CA GLY A 13 -20.69 -12.99 -13.62
C GLY A 13 -19.24 -13.41 -13.93
N LEU A 14 -18.26 -12.62 -13.49
CA LEU A 14 -16.83 -12.86 -13.73
C LEU A 14 -16.16 -13.49 -12.51
N PRO A 15 -15.07 -14.22 -12.69
CA PRO A 15 -14.27 -14.70 -11.58
C PRO A 15 -13.64 -13.52 -10.81
N ARG A 16 -13.47 -13.67 -9.49
CA ARG A 16 -12.94 -12.63 -8.60
C ARG A 16 -11.60 -12.05 -9.09
N THR A 17 -10.78 -12.88 -9.72
CA THR A 17 -9.48 -12.52 -10.30
C THR A 17 -9.57 -11.46 -11.40
N ALA A 18 -10.66 -11.45 -12.18
CA ALA A 18 -10.91 -10.41 -13.18
C ALA A 18 -11.06 -9.02 -12.52
N GLY A 19 -11.72 -8.97 -11.36
CA GLY A 19 -11.85 -7.72 -10.59
C GLY A 19 -10.50 -7.19 -10.09
N HIS A 20 -9.59 -8.06 -9.67
CA HIS A 20 -8.24 -7.65 -9.26
C HIS A 20 -7.43 -7.07 -10.43
N LYS A 21 -7.56 -7.63 -11.62
CA LYS A 21 -6.93 -7.09 -12.84
C LYS A 21 -7.41 -5.67 -13.14
N VAL A 22 -8.72 -5.47 -13.18
CA VAL A 22 -9.30 -4.12 -13.42
C VAL A 22 -8.92 -3.17 -12.28
N GLY A 23 -8.90 -3.64 -11.04
CA GLY A 23 -8.45 -2.85 -9.89
C GLY A 23 -7.00 -2.36 -9.98
N ALA A 24 -6.10 -3.17 -10.55
CA ALA A 24 -4.71 -2.76 -10.82
C ALA A 24 -4.64 -1.66 -11.90
N GLU A 25 -5.45 -1.78 -12.96
CA GLU A 25 -5.56 -0.74 -14.00
C GLU A 25 -6.15 0.56 -13.43
N THR A 26 -7.13 0.45 -12.53
CA THR A 26 -7.67 1.61 -11.81
C THR A 26 -6.61 2.30 -10.96
N PHE A 27 -5.77 1.53 -10.24
CA PHE A 27 -4.68 2.09 -9.47
C PHE A 27 -3.73 2.95 -10.34
N ARG A 28 -3.32 2.47 -11.52
CA ARG A 28 -2.47 3.24 -12.44
C ARG A 28 -3.10 4.58 -12.83
N ARG A 29 -4.40 4.54 -13.21
CA ARG A 29 -5.13 5.76 -13.57
C ARG A 29 -5.19 6.75 -12.41
N ILE A 30 -5.47 6.27 -11.21
CA ILE A 30 -5.59 7.10 -10.01
C ILE A 30 -4.22 7.65 -9.59
N ALA A 31 -3.15 6.85 -9.62
CA ALA A 31 -1.79 7.32 -9.35
C ALA A 31 -1.38 8.45 -10.31
N THR A 32 -1.64 8.29 -11.61
CA THR A 32 -1.41 9.34 -12.61
C THR A 32 -2.27 10.58 -12.33
N CYS A 33 -3.53 10.40 -11.93
CA CYS A 33 -4.41 11.50 -11.58
C CYS A 33 -3.90 12.26 -10.36
N CYS A 34 -3.53 11.57 -9.28
CA CYS A 34 -2.96 12.18 -8.07
C CYS A 34 -1.69 12.98 -8.37
N LYS A 35 -0.78 12.42 -9.17
CA LYS A 35 0.41 13.13 -9.64
C LYS A 35 0.05 14.42 -10.38
N ASN A 36 -0.90 14.35 -11.31
CA ASN A 36 -1.32 15.52 -12.12
C ASN A 36 -2.05 16.59 -11.30
N LEU A 37 -2.62 16.20 -10.17
CA LEU A 37 -3.22 17.10 -9.18
C LEU A 37 -2.18 17.78 -8.28
N GLY A 38 -0.91 17.38 -8.38
CA GLY A 38 0.16 17.92 -7.54
C GLY A 38 0.19 17.35 -6.12
N LEU A 39 -0.40 16.18 -5.90
CA LEU A 39 -0.23 15.47 -4.62
C LEU A 39 1.19 14.94 -4.51
N ASP A 40 1.74 14.91 -3.31
CA ASP A 40 3.08 14.39 -3.04
C ASP A 40 3.08 12.88 -2.84
N TYR A 41 2.05 12.34 -2.19
CA TYR A 41 1.98 10.93 -1.80
C TYR A 41 0.61 10.30 -2.10
N LEU A 42 0.64 9.03 -2.50
CA LEU A 42 -0.52 8.15 -2.56
C LEU A 42 -0.14 6.81 -1.93
N THR A 43 -0.79 6.42 -0.85
CA THR A 43 -0.62 5.09 -0.25
C THR A 43 -1.84 4.22 -0.51
N VAL A 44 -1.64 3.02 -1.07
CA VAL A 44 -2.72 2.08 -1.39
C VAL A 44 -2.55 0.75 -0.66
N TYR A 45 -3.69 0.16 -0.27
CA TYR A 45 -3.76 -1.13 0.40
C TYR A 45 -4.05 -2.23 -0.62
N ALA A 46 -3.00 -2.91 -1.09
CA ALA A 46 -3.12 -3.92 -2.14
C ALA A 46 -3.33 -5.34 -1.58
N PHE A 47 -2.62 -5.71 -0.50
CA PHE A 47 -2.75 -7.03 0.12
C PHE A 47 -2.47 -6.95 1.63
N SER A 48 -3.50 -7.28 2.43
CA SER A 48 -3.39 -7.27 3.89
C SER A 48 -2.86 -8.60 4.44
N THR A 49 -2.34 -8.57 5.68
CA THR A 49 -1.95 -9.80 6.40
C THR A 49 -3.11 -10.79 6.56
N GLU A 50 -4.35 -10.31 6.65
CA GLU A 50 -5.55 -11.13 6.73
C GLU A 50 -5.90 -11.84 5.41
N ASN A 51 -5.43 -11.32 4.28
CA ASN A 51 -5.71 -11.87 2.94
C ASN A 51 -5.03 -13.23 2.69
N TRP A 52 -4.05 -13.63 3.50
CA TRP A 52 -3.50 -14.99 3.47
C TRP A 52 -4.51 -16.10 3.80
N LYS A 53 -5.69 -15.74 4.30
CA LYS A 53 -6.81 -16.67 4.54
C LYS A 53 -7.65 -16.95 3.29
N ARG A 54 -7.39 -16.27 2.18
CA ARG A 54 -8.06 -16.47 0.89
C ARG A 54 -7.61 -17.78 0.25
N SER A 55 -8.29 -18.20 -0.83
CA SER A 55 -7.88 -19.37 -1.61
C SER A 55 -6.48 -19.17 -2.22
N GLU A 56 -5.73 -20.25 -2.36
CA GLU A 56 -4.39 -20.23 -2.96
C GLU A 56 -4.41 -19.65 -4.39
N ASP A 57 -5.45 -19.95 -5.17
CA ASP A 57 -5.64 -19.41 -6.52
C ASP A 57 -5.79 -17.89 -6.51
N GLU A 58 -6.57 -17.33 -5.56
CA GLU A 58 -6.73 -15.88 -5.44
C GLU A 58 -5.41 -15.22 -5.01
N ILE A 59 -4.72 -15.80 -4.02
CA ILE A 59 -3.41 -15.30 -3.53
C ILE A 59 -2.38 -15.33 -4.67
N SER A 60 -2.22 -16.46 -5.33
CA SER A 60 -1.24 -16.61 -6.42
C SER A 60 -1.51 -15.66 -7.58
N THR A 61 -2.78 -15.40 -7.87
CA THR A 61 -3.18 -14.43 -8.91
C THR A 61 -2.83 -13.01 -8.51
N ILE A 62 -3.10 -12.62 -7.25
CA ILE A 62 -2.76 -11.27 -6.76
C ILE A 62 -1.24 -11.08 -6.79
N MET A 63 -0.46 -12.06 -6.35
CA MET A 63 1.01 -11.97 -6.35
C MET A 63 1.57 -11.87 -7.77
N ARG A 64 1.04 -12.64 -8.74
CA ARG A 64 1.45 -12.52 -10.16
C ARG A 64 1.07 -11.16 -10.77
N LEU A 65 -0.09 -10.62 -10.44
CA LEU A 65 -0.49 -9.28 -10.88
C LEU A 65 0.44 -8.20 -10.29
N PHE A 66 0.85 -8.37 -9.04
CA PHE A 66 1.77 -7.46 -8.40
C PHE A 66 3.18 -7.55 -9.02
N GLU A 67 3.69 -8.75 -9.28
CA GLU A 67 4.95 -8.98 -9.98
C GLU A 67 4.94 -8.32 -11.38
N ALA A 68 3.90 -8.58 -12.17
CA ALA A 68 3.73 -7.96 -13.49
C ALA A 68 3.67 -6.42 -13.40
N TYR A 69 3.01 -5.88 -12.37
CA TYR A 69 2.97 -4.46 -12.12
C TYR A 69 4.36 -3.87 -11.82
N LEU A 70 5.19 -4.55 -11.00
CA LEU A 70 6.54 -4.08 -10.70
C LEU A 70 7.44 -4.08 -11.93
N HIS A 71 7.37 -5.12 -12.78
CA HIS A 71 8.11 -5.13 -14.05
C HIS A 71 7.73 -3.94 -14.94
N GLU A 72 6.43 -3.72 -15.13
CA GLU A 72 5.94 -2.58 -15.92
C GLU A 72 6.34 -1.24 -15.29
N ALA A 73 6.27 -1.12 -13.95
CA ALA A 73 6.68 0.09 -13.25
C ALA A 73 8.17 0.41 -13.50
N ILE A 74 9.05 -0.57 -13.41
CA ILE A 74 10.49 -0.40 -13.72
C ILE A 74 10.69 0.11 -15.14
N ASP A 75 9.98 -0.47 -16.12
CA ASP A 75 10.11 -0.11 -17.53
C ASP A 75 9.55 1.29 -17.85
N THR A 76 8.66 1.81 -17.01
CA THR A 76 7.97 3.09 -17.25
C THR A 76 8.35 4.20 -16.29
N MET A 77 9.12 3.92 -15.24
CA MET A 77 9.49 4.90 -14.19
C MET A 77 10.14 6.16 -14.76
N GLU A 78 11.05 6.01 -15.72
CA GLU A 78 11.72 7.17 -16.34
C GLU A 78 10.71 8.08 -17.05
N ARG A 79 9.77 7.50 -17.81
CA ARG A 79 8.71 8.25 -18.49
C ARG A 79 7.71 8.85 -17.50
N ASP A 80 7.29 8.05 -16.54
CA ASP A 80 6.18 8.41 -15.66
C ASP A 80 6.64 9.28 -14.48
N GLN A 81 7.95 9.30 -14.17
CA GLN A 81 8.52 10.09 -13.07
C GLN A 81 7.75 9.91 -11.75
N ILE A 82 7.39 8.64 -11.45
CA ILE A 82 6.68 8.24 -10.24
C ILE A 82 7.65 7.42 -9.38
N ARG A 83 7.91 7.90 -8.19
CA ARG A 83 8.62 7.11 -7.18
C ARG A 83 7.69 6.03 -6.63
N LEU A 84 8.16 4.79 -6.57
CA LEU A 84 7.38 3.67 -6.03
C LEU A 84 8.07 3.12 -4.78
N LYS A 85 7.31 2.94 -3.69
CA LYS A 85 7.78 2.31 -2.46
C LYS A 85 6.83 1.19 -2.04
N ILE A 86 7.39 0.05 -1.65
CA ILE A 86 6.60 -1.10 -1.20
C ILE A 86 6.70 -1.19 0.32
N LEU A 87 5.54 -1.21 1.00
CA LEU A 87 5.42 -1.23 2.45
C LEU A 87 4.83 -2.56 2.92
N GLY A 88 5.39 -3.12 3.99
CA GLY A 88 4.89 -4.33 4.63
C GLY A 88 5.97 -5.39 4.87
N GLU A 89 5.58 -6.47 5.50
CA GLU A 89 6.44 -7.55 5.92
C GLU A 89 6.75 -8.50 4.74
N GLN A 90 8.02 -8.78 4.47
CA GLN A 90 8.44 -9.48 3.25
C GLN A 90 8.80 -10.96 3.44
N SER A 91 8.79 -11.50 4.68
CA SER A 91 9.26 -12.87 4.94
C SER A 91 8.40 -13.93 4.23
N ARG A 92 7.10 -13.67 4.01
CA ARG A 92 6.16 -14.56 3.32
C ARG A 92 6.11 -14.36 1.80
N ILE A 93 6.82 -13.38 1.29
CA ILE A 93 6.91 -13.08 -0.15
C ILE A 93 8.00 -13.95 -0.76
N SER A 94 7.79 -14.46 -1.99
CA SER A 94 8.78 -15.29 -2.66
C SER A 94 10.15 -14.58 -2.82
N PRO A 95 11.27 -15.31 -2.82
CA PRO A 95 12.58 -14.69 -3.00
C PRO A 95 12.71 -13.92 -4.32
N GLU A 96 12.04 -14.37 -5.38
CA GLU A 96 12.03 -13.72 -6.69
C GLU A 96 11.34 -12.36 -6.62
N LEU A 97 10.13 -12.34 -6.04
CA LEU A 97 9.36 -11.10 -5.90
C LEU A 97 10.03 -10.12 -4.92
N ARG A 98 10.70 -10.62 -3.89
CA ARG A 98 11.48 -9.77 -2.96
C ARG A 98 12.63 -9.07 -3.68
N ARG A 99 13.42 -9.80 -4.48
CA ARG A 99 14.49 -9.19 -5.31
C ARG A 99 13.93 -8.13 -6.28
N LEU A 100 12.76 -8.38 -6.84
CA LEU A 100 12.10 -7.41 -7.71
C LEU A 100 11.67 -6.15 -6.95
N ILE A 101 11.15 -6.30 -5.73
CA ILE A 101 10.82 -5.18 -4.84
C ILE A 101 12.07 -4.35 -4.53
N GLU A 102 13.16 -4.99 -4.10
CA GLU A 102 14.44 -4.34 -3.80
C GLU A 102 14.96 -3.55 -5.02
N ARG A 103 14.96 -4.19 -6.20
CA ARG A 103 15.35 -3.52 -7.45
C ARG A 103 14.45 -2.33 -7.79
N THR A 104 13.14 -2.47 -7.59
CA THR A 104 12.18 -1.39 -7.82
C THR A 104 12.44 -0.20 -6.90
N ASP A 105 12.72 -0.47 -5.63
CA ASP A 105 13.03 0.57 -4.64
C ASP A 105 14.35 1.29 -4.99
N GLU A 106 15.41 0.56 -5.34
CA GLU A 106 16.69 1.14 -5.78
C GLU A 106 16.52 2.08 -6.97
N ILE A 107 15.86 1.63 -8.04
CA ILE A 107 15.62 2.46 -9.25
C ILE A 107 14.74 3.67 -8.88
N SER A 108 13.73 3.46 -8.08
CA SER A 108 12.76 4.47 -7.66
C SER A 108 13.41 5.65 -6.92
N THR A 109 14.50 5.42 -6.18
CA THR A 109 15.20 6.49 -5.44
C THR A 109 15.77 7.59 -6.33
N HIS A 110 15.98 7.31 -7.63
CA HIS A 110 16.50 8.31 -8.60
C HIS A 110 15.43 9.34 -9.02
N TYR A 111 14.15 9.07 -8.73
CA TYR A 111 13.07 9.96 -9.13
C TYR A 111 12.62 10.82 -7.95
N GLN A 112 12.30 12.09 -8.25
CA GLN A 112 11.83 13.07 -7.29
C GLN A 112 10.35 13.42 -7.60
N GLY A 113 9.63 13.90 -6.60
CA GLY A 113 8.24 14.30 -6.76
C GLY A 113 7.25 13.26 -6.24
N PHE A 114 6.18 13.00 -7.01
CA PHE A 114 5.09 12.14 -6.57
C PHE A 114 5.55 10.72 -6.22
N GLN A 115 5.19 10.26 -5.02
CA GLN A 115 5.49 8.91 -4.53
C GLN A 115 4.22 8.09 -4.34
N ALA A 116 4.16 6.93 -5.00
CA ALA A 116 3.14 5.93 -4.78
C ALA A 116 3.67 4.84 -3.83
N ASN A 117 2.98 4.62 -2.71
CA ASN A 117 3.29 3.57 -1.75
C ASN A 117 2.28 2.42 -1.90
N VAL A 118 2.75 1.20 -2.03
CA VAL A 118 1.91 0.02 -2.17
C VAL A 118 2.10 -0.90 -0.97
N CYS A 119 1.06 -1.05 -0.15
CA CYS A 119 1.08 -1.93 1.01
C CYS A 119 0.78 -3.37 0.59
N ILE A 120 1.78 -4.24 0.72
CA ILE A 120 1.72 -5.69 0.43
C ILE A 120 2.12 -6.47 1.68
N ASN A 121 1.35 -7.48 2.02
CA ASN A 121 1.51 -8.21 3.29
C ASN A 121 1.61 -7.26 4.48
N TYR A 122 0.73 -6.27 4.48
CA TYR A 122 0.71 -5.18 5.43
C TYR A 122 -0.47 -5.34 6.41
N GLY A 123 -0.26 -4.90 7.65
CA GLY A 123 -1.29 -4.72 8.65
C GLY A 123 -0.78 -3.78 9.74
N GLY A 124 -1.56 -2.77 10.12
CA GLY A 124 -1.11 -1.76 11.07
C GLY A 124 -0.75 -2.31 12.45
N ARG A 125 -1.47 -3.35 12.92
CA ARG A 125 -1.09 -4.03 14.17
C ARG A 125 0.24 -4.78 14.05
N ASP A 126 0.46 -5.44 12.92
CA ASP A 126 1.71 -6.14 12.63
C ASP A 126 2.87 -5.16 12.53
N GLU A 127 2.69 -4.05 11.83
CA GLU A 127 3.66 -2.97 11.71
C GLU A 127 4.09 -2.41 13.07
N ILE A 128 3.11 -2.13 13.96
CA ILE A 128 3.40 -1.63 15.32
C ILE A 128 4.22 -2.66 16.11
N VAL A 129 3.87 -3.94 16.04
CA VAL A 129 4.64 -5.01 16.69
C VAL A 129 6.03 -5.14 16.11
N HIS A 130 6.16 -5.03 14.77
CA HIS A 130 7.46 -5.01 14.09
C HIS A 130 8.33 -3.85 14.55
N ALA A 131 7.80 -2.64 14.59
CA ALA A 131 8.48 -1.45 15.07
C ALA A 131 8.95 -1.60 16.52
N ALA A 132 8.08 -2.11 17.41
CA ALA A 132 8.41 -2.36 18.80
C ALA A 132 9.56 -3.38 18.96
N ARG A 133 9.57 -4.46 18.13
CA ARG A 133 10.65 -5.44 18.14
C ARG A 133 11.98 -4.84 17.69
N ARG A 134 11.98 -4.02 16.65
CA ARG A 134 13.19 -3.33 16.17
C ARG A 134 13.74 -2.39 17.24
N PHE A 135 12.88 -1.58 17.84
CA PHE A 135 13.27 -0.69 18.94
C PHE A 135 13.84 -1.47 20.13
N ALA A 136 13.18 -2.57 20.54
CA ALA A 136 13.69 -3.42 21.62
C ALA A 136 15.06 -4.03 21.28
N ALA A 137 15.30 -4.42 20.02
CA ALA A 137 16.60 -4.92 19.59
C ALA A 137 17.70 -3.85 19.71
N ASP A 138 17.40 -2.60 19.33
CA ASP A 138 18.34 -1.48 19.50
C ASP A 138 18.62 -1.19 20.98
N CYS A 139 17.64 -1.32 21.86
CA CYS A 139 17.85 -1.21 23.31
C CYS A 139 18.79 -2.30 23.85
N VAL A 140 18.59 -3.55 23.41
CA VAL A 140 19.46 -4.67 23.82
C VAL A 140 20.90 -4.47 23.33
N GLN A 141 21.09 -3.86 22.17
CA GLN A 141 22.41 -3.51 21.64
C GLN A 141 23.02 -2.24 22.24
N GLY A 142 22.30 -1.55 23.14
CA GLY A 142 22.74 -0.31 23.76
C GLY A 142 22.71 0.92 22.84
N LEU A 143 22.06 0.82 21.70
CA LEU A 143 21.93 1.92 20.74
C LEU A 143 20.83 2.91 21.12
N LYS A 144 19.84 2.46 21.88
CA LYS A 144 18.70 3.25 22.38
C LYS A 144 18.39 2.88 23.82
N LYS A 145 17.67 3.76 24.53
CA LYS A 145 17.17 3.50 25.88
C LYS A 145 15.63 3.58 25.88
N PRO A 146 14.94 2.66 26.58
CA PRO A 146 13.48 2.64 26.61
C PRO A 146 12.85 3.95 27.09
N GLU A 147 13.45 4.60 28.08
CA GLU A 147 12.97 5.85 28.66
C GLU A 147 13.13 7.09 27.75
N GLU A 148 13.91 6.99 26.69
CA GLU A 148 14.14 8.06 25.72
C GLU A 148 13.20 7.96 24.50
N LEU A 149 12.35 6.91 24.40
CA LEU A 149 11.43 6.71 23.28
C LEU A 149 10.34 7.77 23.26
N THR A 150 10.26 8.50 22.16
CA THR A 150 9.16 9.42 21.83
C THR A 150 8.30 8.85 20.70
N GLU A 151 7.11 9.43 20.45
CA GLU A 151 6.27 9.08 19.30
C GLU A 151 7.01 9.30 17.98
N ALA A 152 7.77 10.39 17.87
CA ALA A 152 8.57 10.70 16.69
C ALA A 152 9.68 9.67 16.47
N ASP A 153 10.38 9.25 17.54
CA ASP A 153 11.39 8.19 17.43
C ASP A 153 10.76 6.87 17.02
N PHE A 154 9.58 6.53 17.56
CA PHE A 154 8.88 5.30 17.21
C PHE A 154 8.45 5.27 15.76
N ALA A 155 8.02 6.40 15.19
CA ALA A 155 7.66 6.53 13.79
C ALA A 155 8.79 6.12 12.83
N HIS A 156 10.07 6.31 13.21
CA HIS A 156 11.22 5.85 12.42
C HIS A 156 11.38 4.32 12.36
N TYR A 157 10.69 3.57 13.18
CA TYR A 157 10.69 2.10 13.14
C TYR A 157 9.54 1.52 12.30
N LEU A 158 8.57 2.35 11.89
CA LEU A 158 7.46 1.94 11.04
C LEU A 158 7.91 1.76 9.58
N TYR A 159 7.10 1.05 8.78
CA TYR A 159 7.35 0.91 7.34
C TYR A 159 7.23 2.24 6.60
N THR A 160 6.52 3.20 7.18
CA THR A 160 6.29 4.55 6.64
C THR A 160 7.39 5.55 7.01
N ASP A 161 8.52 5.11 7.55
CA ASP A 161 9.64 6.02 7.85
C ASP A 161 9.99 6.92 6.67
N GLY A 162 10.03 8.25 6.92
CA GLY A 162 10.26 9.28 5.93
C GLY A 162 9.06 9.60 5.02
N ILE A 163 7.87 9.01 5.29
CA ILE A 163 6.61 9.33 4.62
C ILE A 163 5.71 10.07 5.61
N PRO A 164 5.15 11.24 5.27
CA PRO A 164 4.23 11.94 6.17
C PRO A 164 2.96 11.14 6.41
N ASP A 165 2.32 11.39 7.54
CA ASP A 165 1.01 10.82 7.86
C ASP A 165 -0.03 11.30 6.84
N PRO A 166 -1.02 10.46 6.48
CA PRO A 166 -2.04 10.83 5.52
C PRO A 166 -3.01 11.84 6.12
N GLU A 167 -3.32 12.90 5.36
CA GLU A 167 -4.38 13.85 5.70
C GLU A 167 -5.76 13.28 5.39
N LEU A 168 -5.85 12.35 4.41
CA LEU A 168 -7.12 11.80 3.94
C LEU A 168 -7.01 10.30 3.67
N ILE A 169 -7.98 9.54 4.17
CA ILE A 169 -8.17 8.12 3.84
C ILE A 169 -9.51 7.94 3.12
N ILE A 170 -9.45 7.45 1.89
CA ILE A 170 -10.64 7.13 1.09
C ILE A 170 -10.83 5.62 1.06
N ARG A 171 -12.05 5.17 1.38
CA ARG A 171 -12.43 3.77 1.22
C ARG A 171 -13.69 3.66 0.36
N PRO A 172 -13.56 3.16 -0.87
CA PRO A 172 -14.70 2.77 -1.69
C PRO A 172 -15.33 1.47 -1.19
N SER A 173 -16.50 1.12 -1.71
CA SER A 173 -17.22 -0.15 -1.54
C SER A 173 -18.27 -0.21 -0.42
N GLY A 174 -18.64 0.91 0.18
CA GLY A 174 -19.69 0.99 1.19
C GLY A 174 -19.30 0.40 2.56
N GLU A 175 -18.01 0.22 2.82
CA GLU A 175 -17.50 -0.32 4.08
C GLU A 175 -16.91 0.81 4.93
N GLU A 176 -17.49 1.08 6.09
CA GLU A 176 -17.13 2.20 6.99
C GLU A 176 -16.14 1.77 8.08
N ARG A 177 -15.02 1.17 7.69
CA ARG A 177 -13.93 0.76 8.59
C ARG A 177 -12.58 0.82 7.87
N ILE A 178 -11.48 0.95 8.60
CA ILE A 178 -10.13 1.04 8.02
C ILE A 178 -9.43 -0.31 7.84
N SER A 179 -9.97 -1.39 8.39
CA SER A 179 -9.48 -2.76 8.22
C SER A 179 -7.98 -2.93 8.47
N ASN A 180 -7.50 -2.42 9.60
CA ASN A 180 -6.10 -2.55 9.99
C ASN A 180 -5.11 -1.80 9.06
N PHE A 181 -5.58 -0.80 8.31
CA PHE A 181 -4.76 0.01 7.42
C PHE A 181 -4.25 1.26 8.12
N LEU A 182 -2.93 1.51 8.09
CA LEU A 182 -2.25 2.70 8.59
C LEU A 182 -2.73 3.16 10.00
N LEU A 183 -2.82 2.22 10.97
CA LEU A 183 -3.40 2.51 12.29
C LEU A 183 -2.70 3.63 13.04
N TRP A 184 -1.37 3.63 13.02
CA TRP A 184 -0.57 4.67 13.67
C TRP A 184 -0.73 5.99 12.93
N GLN A 185 -0.57 5.96 11.63
CA GLN A 185 -0.47 7.14 10.77
C GLN A 185 -1.81 7.85 10.57
N SER A 186 -2.94 7.16 10.79
CA SER A 186 -4.28 7.71 10.56
C SER A 186 -4.85 8.51 11.74
N ALA A 187 -4.06 8.77 12.77
CA ALA A 187 -4.53 9.39 14.01
C ALA A 187 -5.27 10.72 13.80
N TYR A 188 -4.89 11.50 12.79
CA TYR A 188 -5.48 12.79 12.46
C TYR A 188 -6.03 12.85 11.03
N ALA A 189 -6.12 11.71 10.33
CA ALA A 189 -6.65 11.66 8.98
C ALA A 189 -8.16 11.90 8.95
N GLU A 190 -8.64 12.58 7.92
CA GLU A 190 -10.05 12.59 7.55
C GLU A 190 -10.42 11.31 6.83
N PHE A 191 -11.71 10.89 6.92
CA PHE A 191 -12.19 9.66 6.31
C PHE A 191 -13.34 9.93 5.36
N ILE A 192 -13.22 9.42 4.12
CA ILE A 192 -14.29 9.41 3.13
C ILE A 192 -14.64 7.97 2.78
N PHE A 193 -15.91 7.60 2.97
CA PHE A 193 -16.46 6.31 2.61
C PHE A 193 -17.41 6.47 1.43
N LEU A 194 -17.23 5.64 0.39
CA LEU A 194 -18.00 5.72 -0.85
C LEU A 194 -18.62 4.36 -1.19
N ASP A 195 -19.85 4.35 -1.70
CA ASP A 195 -20.52 3.11 -2.12
C ASP A 195 -19.94 2.49 -3.39
N ARG A 196 -19.22 3.28 -4.18
CA ARG A 196 -18.60 2.87 -5.44
C ARG A 196 -17.53 1.80 -5.21
N LEU A 197 -17.53 0.73 -6.01
CA LEU A 197 -16.50 -0.31 -5.96
C LEU A 197 -15.20 0.19 -6.59
N TRP A 198 -14.05 -0.23 -6.07
CA TRP A 198 -12.74 0.24 -6.53
C TRP A 198 -12.51 0.14 -8.05
N PRO A 199 -12.88 -0.93 -8.78
CA PRO A 199 -12.72 -0.96 -10.23
C PRO A 199 -13.46 0.14 -11.00
N ASP A 200 -14.56 0.65 -10.44
CA ASP A 200 -15.36 1.73 -11.04
C ASP A 200 -14.95 3.12 -10.49
N PHE A 201 -13.97 3.19 -9.58
CA PHE A 201 -13.48 4.44 -8.99
C PHE A 201 -12.74 5.26 -10.06
N ASP A 202 -13.02 6.56 -10.11
CA ASP A 202 -12.40 7.46 -11.09
C ASP A 202 -12.03 8.83 -10.50
N ARG A 203 -11.49 9.71 -11.35
CA ARG A 203 -11.04 11.05 -10.94
C ARG A 203 -12.13 11.91 -10.30
N ARG A 204 -13.40 11.70 -10.64
CA ARG A 204 -14.52 12.48 -10.08
C ARG A 204 -14.72 12.16 -8.61
N ASP A 205 -14.40 10.94 -8.19
CA ASP A 205 -14.46 10.51 -6.79
C ASP A 205 -13.35 11.13 -5.93
N LEU A 206 -12.33 11.75 -6.55
CA LEU A 206 -11.29 12.52 -5.87
C LEU A 206 -11.65 14.00 -5.71
N TRP A 207 -12.63 14.51 -6.47
CA TRP A 207 -13.01 15.92 -6.48
C TRP A 207 -14.29 16.23 -5.69
N GLY A 208 -15.08 15.22 -5.40
CA GLY A 208 -16.43 15.35 -4.89
C GLY A 208 -16.64 15.19 -3.46
#